data_3f82c342501315413c7636af9dc37bd1
#
_entry.id   3f82c342501315413c7636af9dc37bd1
#
_cell.length_a   1.000
_cell.length_b   1.000
_cell.length_c   1.000
_cell.angle_alpha   90.00
_cell.angle_beta   90.00
_cell.angle_gamma   90.00
#
_symmetry.space_group_name_H-M   'P 1'
#
loop_
_entity.id
_entity.type
_entity.pdbx_description
1 polymer ?
#
loop_
_entity_poly.entity_id
_entity_poly.type
_entity_poly.pdbx_seq_one_letter_code
_entity_poly.pdbx_strand_id
1 'polypeptide(L)'
;MTDPSTPVPAGAADQVPYVFDKMQHVSRRRMPTLELIHERFARTARLTLFNMVRRSVEVDVKLPELKPYSAFVAGFPERTNINLVNIRPLRGVGCWIIDPQVVYITIDNMFGGEGKLPPKVTTKEYTAIELRIIRRLVDSLLAEYEKAWKPVHEIKFDFLRQETSFQFARITDNEEMVLHCGFTVDINGRKGSVDLCIPFWVLEPIKTLLFSQMQAFQVDEDSAWTDNLRAEVQVANVQLVAVLARKEGTLGEVLSFNVGDLLPIEMQDPLTVLVDGLPMIKGAYGVRNGRYAVKVGEIEHPIQFSSRPPERGLIGPQFRERPAAAPAAPLSQRDIP
;
A
#
# COMPACT_ATOMS: atom_id res chain seq x y z
N MET A 1 42.26 -72.98 2.19
CA MET A 1 41.38 -73.33 3.30
C MET A 1 41.25 -72.08 4.14
N THR A 2 40.21 -71.53 4.12
CA THR A 2 38.93 -71.27 4.58
C THR A 2 38.67 -69.73 4.56
N ASP A 3 37.83 -69.32 3.74
CA ASP A 3 36.65 -68.45 3.76
C ASP A 3 36.15 -68.14 5.16
N PRO A 4 35.14 -67.21 5.26
CA PRO A 4 34.75 -65.98 4.57
C PRO A 4 34.14 -64.91 5.47
N SER A 5 33.81 -63.80 4.85
CA SER A 5 32.59 -62.93 5.05
C SER A 5 32.22 -62.50 6.45
N THR A 6 32.38 -61.18 6.64
CA THR A 6 31.51 -60.41 7.52
C THR A 6 30.91 -59.24 6.71
N PRO A 7 29.61 -59.03 6.76
CA PRO A 7 28.92 -58.02 5.93
C PRO A 7 29.11 -56.61 6.55
N VAL A 8 29.38 -55.64 5.69
CA VAL A 8 29.34 -54.20 5.96
C VAL A 8 27.88 -53.82 6.17
N PRO A 9 27.49 -53.11 7.23
CA PRO A 9 26.16 -52.53 7.30
C PRO A 9 26.06 -51.34 6.37
N ALA A 10 25.19 -51.45 5.39
CA ALA A 10 24.68 -50.34 4.62
C ALA A 10 23.79 -49.44 5.50
N GLY A 11 23.91 -48.13 5.31
CA GLY A 11 22.91 -47.21 5.81
C GLY A 11 23.39 -46.05 6.65
N ALA A 12 24.23 -45.19 6.09
CA ALA A 12 24.23 -43.79 6.46
C ALA A 12 23.64 -43.04 5.27
N ALA A 13 22.30 -43.00 5.24
CA ALA A 13 21.59 -42.12 4.31
C ALA A 13 21.98 -40.70 4.60
N ASP A 14 22.54 -40.07 3.61
CA ASP A 14 22.83 -38.67 3.46
C ASP A 14 21.62 -37.83 3.92
N GLN A 15 21.63 -37.31 5.13
CA GLN A 15 20.71 -36.29 5.57
C GLN A 15 21.20 -34.96 5.01
N VAL A 16 20.85 -34.72 3.75
CA VAL A 16 20.94 -33.38 3.16
C VAL A 16 20.00 -32.48 3.98
N PRO A 17 20.48 -31.42 4.63
CA PRO A 17 19.59 -30.56 5.39
C PRO A 17 18.62 -29.83 4.48
N TYR A 18 17.36 -30.13 4.66
CA TYR A 18 16.20 -29.64 3.89
C TYR A 18 15.91 -28.12 4.07
N VAL A 19 16.89 -27.37 4.58
CA VAL A 19 16.73 -25.95 4.94
C VAL A 19 16.97 -25.00 3.77
N PHE A 20 17.69 -25.43 2.72
CA PHE A 20 18.09 -24.54 1.62
C PHE A 20 17.00 -24.25 0.59
N ASP A 21 16.04 -25.13 0.42
CA ASP A 21 15.05 -25.00 -0.68
C ASP A 21 13.95 -23.97 -0.38
N LYS A 22 13.60 -23.75 0.88
CA LYS A 22 12.66 -22.71 1.27
C LYS A 22 13.19 -21.28 1.12
N MET A 23 14.51 -21.09 1.23
CA MET A 23 15.14 -19.76 1.09
C MET A 23 15.29 -19.33 -0.37
N GLN A 24 15.51 -20.25 -1.30
CA GLN A 24 15.64 -19.93 -2.73
C GLN A 24 14.32 -19.47 -3.37
N HIS A 25 13.18 -19.95 -2.86
CA HIS A 25 11.86 -19.49 -3.33
C HIS A 25 11.47 -18.08 -2.86
N VAL A 26 12.07 -17.57 -1.76
CA VAL A 26 11.80 -16.21 -1.26
C VAL A 26 12.56 -15.17 -2.09
N SER A 27 13.75 -15.51 -2.60
CA SER A 27 14.61 -14.55 -3.34
C SER A 27 14.03 -14.09 -4.70
N ARG A 28 13.04 -14.80 -5.25
CA ARG A 28 12.38 -14.47 -6.54
C ARG A 28 10.99 -13.86 -6.41
N ARG A 29 10.45 -13.71 -5.21
CA ARG A 29 9.15 -13.07 -5.02
C ARG A 29 9.29 -11.56 -5.18
N ARG A 30 8.59 -11.02 -6.18
CA ARG A 30 8.45 -9.56 -6.35
C ARG A 30 7.76 -8.95 -5.14
N MET A 31 8.17 -7.75 -4.79
CA MET A 31 7.57 -6.94 -3.71
C MET A 31 6.93 -5.69 -4.32
N PRO A 32 5.71 -5.80 -4.87
CA PRO A 32 5.12 -4.72 -5.66
C PRO A 32 4.96 -3.43 -4.86
N THR A 33 4.59 -3.53 -3.60
CA THR A 33 4.47 -2.35 -2.71
C THR A 33 5.80 -1.65 -2.52
N LEU A 34 6.90 -2.41 -2.34
CA LEU A 34 8.23 -1.83 -2.19
C LEU A 34 8.72 -1.20 -3.50
N GLU A 35 8.44 -1.82 -4.65
CA GLU A 35 8.75 -1.26 -5.96
C GLU A 35 8.09 0.13 -6.12
N LEU A 36 6.81 0.27 -5.75
CA LEU A 36 6.10 1.56 -5.78
C LEU A 36 6.71 2.61 -4.82
N ILE A 37 7.09 2.19 -3.60
CA ILE A 37 7.77 3.09 -2.65
C ILE A 37 9.07 3.61 -3.26
N HIS A 38 9.85 2.74 -3.91
CA HIS A 38 11.11 3.13 -4.53
C HIS A 38 10.92 4.06 -5.74
N GLU A 39 9.90 3.83 -6.56
CA GLU A 39 9.55 4.73 -7.67
C GLU A 39 9.15 6.12 -7.16
N ARG A 40 8.35 6.18 -6.09
CA ARG A 40 7.99 7.44 -5.44
C ARG A 40 9.22 8.14 -4.87
N PHE A 41 10.07 7.39 -4.16
CA PHE A 41 11.33 7.91 -3.64
C PHE A 41 12.22 8.46 -4.75
N ALA A 42 12.43 7.73 -5.84
CA ALA A 42 13.27 8.17 -6.95
C ALA A 42 12.78 9.50 -7.56
N ARG A 43 11.45 9.67 -7.65
CA ARG A 43 10.83 10.91 -8.14
C ARG A 43 11.12 12.11 -7.23
N THR A 44 10.95 11.93 -5.91
CA THR A 44 11.18 13.02 -4.95
C THR A 44 12.67 13.27 -4.72
N ALA A 45 13.48 12.20 -4.65
CA ALA A 45 14.93 12.29 -4.54
C ALA A 45 15.56 13.07 -5.69
N ARG A 46 15.07 12.87 -6.93
CA ARG A 46 15.52 13.64 -8.09
C ARG A 46 15.38 15.15 -7.88
N LEU A 47 14.24 15.61 -7.36
CA LEU A 47 13.99 17.02 -7.09
C LEU A 47 14.90 17.55 -5.96
N THR A 48 15.07 16.77 -4.92
CA THR A 48 15.90 17.14 -3.76
C THR A 48 17.37 17.21 -4.15
N LEU A 49 17.88 16.27 -4.94
CA LEU A 49 19.22 16.28 -5.48
C LEU A 49 19.43 17.45 -6.46
N PHE A 50 18.48 17.69 -7.37
CA PHE A 50 18.52 18.85 -8.27
C PHE A 50 18.63 20.16 -7.48
N ASN A 51 17.85 20.34 -6.41
CA ASN A 51 17.93 21.54 -5.57
C ASN A 51 19.28 21.68 -4.88
N MET A 52 19.96 20.57 -4.58
CA MET A 52 21.27 20.56 -3.91
C MET A 52 22.41 20.86 -4.90
N VAL A 53 22.41 20.19 -6.05
CA VAL A 53 23.52 20.29 -7.01
C VAL A 53 23.29 21.32 -8.13
N ARG A 54 22.04 21.80 -8.30
CA ARG A 54 21.62 22.75 -9.36
C ARG A 54 21.98 22.29 -10.78
N ARG A 55 21.96 20.99 -11.00
CA ARG A 55 22.21 20.33 -12.30
C ARG A 55 21.10 19.30 -12.56
N SER A 56 20.94 18.88 -13.82
CA SER A 56 20.02 17.80 -14.15
C SER A 56 20.41 16.52 -13.41
N VAL A 57 19.43 15.91 -12.76
CA VAL A 57 19.58 14.65 -12.02
C VAL A 57 18.52 13.68 -12.51
N GLU A 58 18.92 12.46 -12.79
CA GLU A 58 18.03 11.34 -13.02
C GLU A 58 18.28 10.27 -11.95
N VAL A 59 17.23 9.63 -11.49
CA VAL A 59 17.30 8.55 -10.50
C VAL A 59 16.49 7.38 -11.00
N ASP A 60 17.20 6.29 -11.31
CA ASP A 60 16.59 5.04 -11.76
C ASP A 60 16.59 4.02 -10.64
N VAL A 61 15.51 3.28 -10.51
CA VAL A 61 15.31 2.24 -9.50
C VAL A 61 15.73 0.89 -10.05
N LYS A 62 16.56 0.16 -9.29
CA LYS A 62 16.81 -1.26 -9.54
C LYS A 62 15.80 -2.10 -8.78
N LEU A 63 15.45 -3.26 -9.32
CA LEU A 63 14.56 -4.20 -8.63
C LEU A 63 15.18 -4.62 -7.29
N PRO A 64 14.37 -4.61 -6.20
CA PRO A 64 14.83 -5.09 -4.91
C PRO A 64 15.25 -6.56 -4.97
N GLU A 65 16.37 -6.89 -4.36
CA GLU A 65 16.92 -8.24 -4.33
C GLU A 65 17.11 -8.73 -2.90
N LEU A 66 16.73 -9.97 -2.65
CA LEU A 66 17.07 -10.66 -1.41
C LEU A 66 18.33 -11.50 -1.64
N LYS A 67 19.38 -11.26 -0.86
CA LYS A 67 20.65 -12.00 -0.93
C LYS A 67 21.30 -12.11 0.45
N PRO A 68 22.20 -13.08 0.65
CA PRO A 68 22.99 -13.15 1.89
C PRO A 68 23.82 -11.89 2.09
N TYR A 69 24.01 -11.48 3.35
CA TYR A 69 24.80 -10.28 3.66
C TYR A 69 26.23 -10.36 3.14
N SER A 70 26.85 -11.54 3.18
CA SER A 70 28.19 -11.77 2.60
C SER A 70 28.24 -11.47 1.10
N ALA A 71 27.22 -11.90 0.34
CA ALA A 71 27.11 -11.63 -1.10
C ALA A 71 26.86 -10.13 -1.39
N PHE A 72 26.11 -9.44 -0.51
CA PHE A 72 25.93 -8.01 -0.59
C PHE A 72 27.23 -7.25 -0.39
N VAL A 73 27.98 -7.55 0.67
CA VAL A 73 29.27 -6.92 1.01
C VAL A 73 30.31 -7.13 -0.11
N ALA A 74 30.37 -8.35 -0.68
CA ALA A 74 31.29 -8.68 -1.75
C ALA A 74 31.08 -7.82 -3.03
N GLY A 75 29.93 -7.20 -3.19
CA GLY A 75 29.61 -6.31 -4.31
C GLY A 75 30.21 -4.91 -4.21
N PHE A 76 30.84 -4.55 -3.09
CA PHE A 76 31.37 -3.21 -2.85
C PHE A 76 32.89 -3.25 -2.59
N PRO A 77 33.61 -2.17 -2.92
CA PRO A 77 35.03 -2.06 -2.60
C PRO A 77 35.24 -2.01 -1.07
N GLU A 78 36.43 -2.41 -0.63
CA GLU A 78 36.80 -2.44 0.80
C GLU A 78 36.56 -1.09 1.51
N ARG A 79 36.74 0.00 0.78
CA ARG A 79 36.48 1.35 1.27
C ARG A 79 35.27 1.94 0.58
N THR A 80 34.21 2.07 1.31
CA THR A 80 32.90 2.49 0.83
C THR A 80 32.27 3.43 1.86
N ASN A 81 31.51 4.44 1.40
CA ASN A 81 30.79 5.32 2.28
C ASN A 81 29.54 4.62 2.79
N ILE A 82 29.55 4.17 4.05
CA ILE A 82 28.47 3.42 4.67
C ILE A 82 27.85 4.28 5.77
N ASN A 83 26.56 4.55 5.65
CA ASN A 83 25.82 5.34 6.62
C ASN A 83 24.81 4.43 7.32
N LEU A 84 25.06 4.14 8.60
CA LEU A 84 24.17 3.33 9.40
C LEU A 84 22.97 4.13 9.86
N VAL A 85 21.78 3.54 9.74
CA VAL A 85 20.51 4.14 10.08
C VAL A 85 19.68 3.22 10.96
N ASN A 86 19.06 3.78 11.99
CA ASN A 86 18.09 3.07 12.81
C ASN A 86 16.71 3.19 12.20
N ILE A 87 15.98 2.09 12.11
CA ILE A 87 14.68 1.99 11.44
C ILE A 87 13.60 1.87 12.52
N ARG A 88 12.81 2.91 12.73
CA ARG A 88 11.73 2.92 13.71
C ARG A 88 10.36 2.90 13.02
N PRO A 89 9.36 2.17 13.56
CA PRO A 89 9.35 1.39 14.82
C PRO A 89 9.89 -0.04 14.69
N LEU A 90 10.48 -0.42 13.55
CA LEU A 90 10.84 -1.81 13.21
C LEU A 90 12.04 -2.37 14.02
N ARG A 91 12.68 -1.58 14.88
CA ARG A 91 13.76 -1.97 15.80
C ARG A 91 14.93 -2.67 15.11
N GLY A 92 15.42 -2.12 14.01
CA GLY A 92 16.57 -2.65 13.29
C GLY A 92 17.48 -1.56 12.75
N VAL A 93 18.69 -1.97 12.35
CA VAL A 93 19.68 -1.12 11.73
C VAL A 93 19.82 -1.51 10.27
N GLY A 94 19.72 -0.55 9.38
CA GLY A 94 20.06 -0.68 7.97
C GLY A 94 21.27 0.16 7.63
N CYS A 95 21.74 0.08 6.40
CA CYS A 95 22.79 0.95 5.92
C CYS A 95 22.48 1.53 4.54
N TRP A 96 22.81 2.81 4.38
CA TRP A 96 22.86 3.51 3.11
C TRP A 96 24.28 3.63 2.62
N ILE A 97 24.52 3.17 1.41
CA ILE A 97 25.81 3.21 0.76
C ILE A 97 25.75 4.22 -0.37
N ILE A 98 26.68 5.16 -0.39
CA ILE A 98 26.76 6.17 -1.43
C ILE A 98 28.07 5.98 -2.17
N ASP A 99 27.97 5.78 -3.48
CA ASP A 99 29.13 5.71 -4.35
C ASP A 99 29.99 6.98 -4.21
N PRO A 100 31.29 6.86 -4.01
CA PRO A 100 32.21 8.00 -4.00
C PRO A 100 32.04 8.95 -5.19
N GLN A 101 31.68 8.44 -6.36
CA GLN A 101 31.40 9.27 -7.54
C GLN A 101 30.25 10.25 -7.27
N VAL A 102 29.14 9.78 -6.70
CA VAL A 102 28.00 10.64 -6.36
C VAL A 102 28.42 11.71 -5.35
N VAL A 103 29.21 11.32 -4.35
CA VAL A 103 29.73 12.25 -3.34
C VAL A 103 30.55 13.35 -3.98
N TYR A 104 31.58 12.98 -4.77
CA TYR A 104 32.48 13.98 -5.35
C TYR A 104 31.81 14.87 -6.40
N ILE A 105 30.92 14.31 -7.22
CA ILE A 105 30.11 15.10 -8.17
C ILE A 105 29.24 16.10 -7.41
N THR A 106 28.62 15.67 -6.32
CA THR A 106 27.79 16.55 -5.48
C THR A 106 28.61 17.68 -4.88
N ILE A 107 29.79 17.35 -4.32
CA ILE A 107 30.71 18.33 -3.75
C ILE A 107 31.16 19.36 -4.80
N ASP A 108 31.65 18.88 -5.95
CA ASP A 108 32.14 19.75 -7.03
C ASP A 108 31.05 20.71 -7.51
N ASN A 109 29.83 20.22 -7.75
CA ASN A 109 28.71 21.07 -8.18
C ASN A 109 28.29 22.08 -7.08
N MET A 110 28.30 21.70 -5.80
CA MET A 110 27.99 22.62 -4.71
C MET A 110 28.99 23.78 -4.58
N PHE A 111 30.26 23.55 -5.00
CA PHE A 111 31.28 24.59 -5.05
C PHE A 111 31.37 25.32 -6.41
N GLY A 112 30.41 25.09 -7.30
CA GLY A 112 30.31 25.76 -8.60
C GLY A 112 31.12 25.11 -9.70
N GLY A 113 31.66 23.92 -9.50
CA GLY A 113 32.32 23.13 -10.51
C GLY A 113 31.38 22.56 -11.56
N GLU A 114 31.96 21.95 -12.61
CA GLU A 114 31.22 21.30 -13.69
C GLU A 114 31.04 19.79 -13.48
N GLY A 115 31.40 19.26 -12.32
CA GLY A 115 31.37 17.83 -12.01
C GLY A 115 32.45 17.04 -12.73
N LYS A 116 33.45 17.68 -13.31
CA LYS A 116 34.46 17.05 -14.13
C LYS A 116 35.65 16.45 -13.35
N LEU A 117 35.74 16.74 -12.05
CA LEU A 117 36.81 16.17 -11.24
C LEU A 117 36.65 14.65 -11.19
N PRO A 118 37.66 13.88 -11.65
CA PRO A 118 37.63 12.44 -11.48
C PRO A 118 37.59 12.16 -9.97
N PRO A 119 36.79 11.15 -9.53
CA PRO A 119 36.87 10.74 -8.17
C PRO A 119 38.35 10.41 -7.91
N LYS A 120 38.98 11.14 -7.01
CA LYS A 120 40.28 10.69 -6.52
C LYS A 120 39.98 9.34 -5.89
N VAL A 121 40.41 8.28 -6.56
CA VAL A 121 40.41 6.92 -6.01
C VAL A 121 41.30 7.01 -4.77
N THR A 122 40.67 7.26 -3.67
CA THR A 122 41.36 7.78 -2.49
C THR A 122 41.63 6.65 -1.55
N THR A 123 42.88 6.37 -1.43
CA THR A 123 43.48 5.81 -0.22
C THR A 123 43.32 6.71 1.02
N LYS A 124 42.72 7.90 0.88
CA LYS A 124 42.59 8.87 1.97
C LYS A 124 41.17 8.84 2.57
N GLU A 125 41.12 9.06 3.86
CA GLU A 125 39.87 9.27 4.59
C GLU A 125 39.16 10.53 4.11
N TYR A 126 37.84 10.59 4.24
CA TYR A 126 37.07 11.78 3.92
C TYR A 126 37.46 12.93 4.84
N THR A 127 37.58 14.10 4.29
CA THR A 127 37.82 15.33 5.07
C THR A 127 36.57 15.72 5.86
N ALA A 128 36.75 16.55 6.89
CA ALA A 128 35.62 17.04 7.70
C ALA A 128 34.55 17.78 6.88
N ILE A 129 34.94 18.46 5.79
CA ILE A 129 34.01 19.14 4.88
C ILE A 129 33.22 18.12 4.05
N GLU A 130 33.90 17.12 3.49
CA GLU A 130 33.27 16.03 2.74
C GLU A 130 32.27 15.28 3.62
N LEU A 131 32.65 14.93 4.86
CA LEU A 131 31.78 14.27 5.81
C LEU A 131 30.49 15.08 6.11
N ARG A 132 30.63 16.41 6.23
CA ARG A 132 29.48 17.30 6.45
C ARG A 132 28.53 17.32 5.24
N ILE A 133 29.07 17.30 4.02
CA ILE A 133 28.28 17.28 2.78
C ILE A 133 27.61 15.93 2.62
N ILE A 134 28.34 14.83 2.85
CA ILE A 134 27.77 13.47 2.85
C ILE A 134 26.61 13.39 3.84
N ARG A 135 26.82 13.87 5.04
CA ARG A 135 25.78 13.88 6.07
C ARG A 135 24.53 14.62 5.61
N ARG A 136 24.68 15.80 5.03
CA ARG A 136 23.56 16.57 4.49
C ARG A 136 22.85 15.85 3.35
N LEU A 137 23.60 15.18 2.48
CA LEU A 137 23.08 14.37 1.40
C LEU A 137 22.24 13.20 1.94
N VAL A 138 22.81 12.46 2.92
CA VAL A 138 22.12 11.35 3.57
C VAL A 138 20.83 11.81 4.25
N ASP A 139 20.89 12.86 5.07
CA ASP A 139 19.72 13.38 5.78
C ASP A 139 18.60 13.78 4.80
N SER A 140 18.98 14.38 3.66
CA SER A 140 18.01 14.74 2.63
C SER A 140 17.37 13.52 1.96
N LEU A 141 18.16 12.49 1.65
CA LEU A 141 17.66 11.25 1.05
C LEU A 141 16.78 10.46 2.04
N LEU A 142 17.17 10.40 3.32
CA LEU A 142 16.38 9.76 4.36
C LEU A 142 15.01 10.42 4.50
N ALA A 143 14.96 11.75 4.54
CA ALA A 143 13.70 12.49 4.64
C ALA A 143 12.75 12.21 3.45
N GLU A 144 13.30 12.10 2.22
CA GLU A 144 12.48 11.75 1.05
C GLU A 144 12.05 10.27 1.08
N TYR A 145 12.88 9.38 1.61
CA TYR A 145 12.53 7.97 1.74
C TYR A 145 11.43 7.76 2.80
N GLU A 146 11.47 8.48 3.91
CA GLU A 146 10.40 8.50 4.91
C GLU A 146 9.06 8.95 4.30
N LYS A 147 9.07 10.03 3.50
CA LYS A 147 7.89 10.50 2.78
C LYS A 147 7.33 9.45 1.84
N ALA A 148 8.20 8.70 1.14
CA ALA A 148 7.79 7.64 0.24
C ALA A 148 7.13 6.46 0.98
N TRP A 149 7.57 6.16 2.20
CA TRP A 149 7.01 5.12 3.05
C TRP A 149 5.69 5.50 3.71
N LYS A 150 5.50 6.78 4.04
CA LYS A 150 4.36 7.28 4.83
C LYS A 150 2.99 6.74 4.42
N PRO A 151 2.64 6.57 3.14
CA PRO A 151 1.33 6.04 2.75
C PRO A 151 1.14 4.55 3.05
N VAL A 152 2.23 3.79 3.21
CA VAL A 152 2.20 2.34 3.47
C VAL A 152 2.33 2.06 4.95
N HIS A 153 3.36 2.61 5.55
CA HIS A 153 3.67 2.45 6.96
C HIS A 153 4.55 3.62 7.41
N GLU A 154 4.23 4.21 8.55
CA GLU A 154 5.03 5.31 9.08
C GLU A 154 6.35 4.77 9.63
N ILE A 155 7.43 4.96 8.85
CA ILE A 155 8.79 4.56 9.20
C ILE A 155 9.66 5.80 9.28
N LYS A 156 10.55 5.84 10.28
CA LYS A 156 11.58 6.86 10.43
C LYS A 156 12.95 6.24 10.35
N PHE A 157 13.84 6.93 9.68
CA PHE A 157 15.22 6.52 9.47
C PHE A 157 16.17 7.49 10.19
N ASP A 158 16.55 7.14 11.40
CA ASP A 158 17.46 7.97 12.19
C ASP A 158 18.91 7.60 11.87
N PHE A 159 19.70 8.55 11.41
CA PHE A 159 21.11 8.33 11.18
C PHE A 159 21.83 8.02 12.51
N LEU A 160 22.63 6.97 12.52
CA LEU A 160 23.42 6.57 13.69
C LEU A 160 24.88 7.04 13.59
N ARG A 161 25.59 6.55 12.61
CA ARG A 161 26.99 6.85 12.38
C ARG A 161 27.39 6.50 10.94
N GLN A 162 28.54 7.02 10.54
CA GLN A 162 29.17 6.74 9.25
C GLN A 162 30.39 5.87 9.45
N GLU A 163 30.59 4.91 8.57
CA GLU A 163 31.73 4.01 8.53
C GLU A 163 32.31 3.95 7.11
N THR A 164 33.58 3.55 7.00
CA THR A 164 34.24 3.39 5.71
C THR A 164 34.54 1.94 5.35
N SER A 165 34.26 1.03 6.25
CA SER A 165 34.47 -0.40 6.06
C SER A 165 33.33 -1.21 6.65
N PHE A 166 32.91 -2.26 5.94
CA PHE A 166 31.89 -3.20 6.41
C PHE A 166 32.30 -3.99 7.68
N GLN A 167 33.60 -4.06 7.99
CA GLN A 167 34.05 -4.67 9.24
C GLN A 167 33.55 -3.92 10.47
N PHE A 168 33.43 -2.59 10.37
CA PHE A 168 32.91 -1.74 11.45
C PHE A 168 31.42 -1.43 11.30
N ALA A 169 30.88 -1.63 10.10
CA ALA A 169 29.48 -1.35 9.75
C ALA A 169 28.61 -2.63 9.74
N ARG A 170 28.98 -3.66 10.47
CA ARG A 170 28.25 -4.91 10.49
C ARG A 170 26.84 -4.71 11.05
N ILE A 171 25.83 -4.95 10.25
CA ILE A 171 24.41 -4.79 10.60
C ILE A 171 23.72 -6.12 10.93
N THR A 172 24.28 -7.23 10.45
CA THR A 172 23.76 -8.58 10.66
C THR A 172 24.85 -9.62 10.40
N ASP A 173 24.55 -10.91 10.57
CA ASP A 173 25.48 -11.99 10.31
C ASP A 173 25.63 -12.26 8.81
N ASN A 174 26.77 -12.86 8.42
CA ASN A 174 27.14 -13.04 7.01
C ASN A 174 26.17 -13.94 6.22
N GLU A 175 25.54 -14.90 6.88
CA GLU A 175 24.59 -15.84 6.27
C GLU A 175 23.15 -15.30 6.25
N GLU A 176 22.89 -14.23 6.99
CA GLU A 176 21.57 -13.65 7.08
C GLU A 176 21.15 -12.98 5.77
N MET A 177 19.86 -13.13 5.45
CA MET A 177 19.28 -12.52 4.26
C MET A 177 19.07 -11.03 4.49
N VAL A 178 19.51 -10.24 3.51
CA VAL A 178 19.30 -8.80 3.47
C VAL A 178 18.53 -8.42 2.21
N LEU A 179 17.70 -7.42 2.37
CA LEU A 179 17.05 -6.73 1.26
C LEU A 179 18.01 -5.67 0.74
N HIS A 180 18.44 -5.82 -0.51
CA HIS A 180 19.23 -4.82 -1.23
C HIS A 180 18.34 -4.04 -2.18
N CYS A 181 18.34 -2.72 -2.05
CA CYS A 181 17.64 -1.79 -2.91
C CYS A 181 18.64 -0.83 -3.53
N GLY A 182 18.81 -0.90 -4.82
CA GLY A 182 19.78 -0.07 -5.56
C GLY A 182 19.11 1.06 -6.33
N PHE A 183 19.75 2.22 -6.33
CA PHE A 183 19.34 3.39 -7.12
C PHE A 183 20.55 3.84 -7.96
N THR A 184 20.34 4.02 -9.25
CA THR A 184 21.35 4.63 -10.12
C THR A 184 21.06 6.12 -10.19
N VAL A 185 22.04 6.93 -9.80
CA VAL A 185 21.94 8.40 -9.83
C VAL A 185 22.81 8.92 -10.96
N ASP A 186 22.20 9.58 -11.93
CA ASP A 186 22.89 10.26 -13.01
C ASP A 186 22.84 11.77 -12.76
N ILE A 187 24.00 12.39 -12.62
CA ILE A 187 24.13 13.83 -12.46
C ILE A 187 24.87 14.38 -13.67
N ASN A 188 24.16 15.02 -14.56
CA ASN A 188 24.70 15.66 -15.76
C ASN A 188 25.54 14.67 -16.65
N GLY A 189 25.00 13.45 -16.86
CA GLY A 189 25.62 12.39 -17.65
C GLY A 189 26.66 11.55 -16.91
N ARG A 190 26.82 11.71 -15.61
CA ARG A 190 27.71 10.91 -14.76
C ARG A 190 26.92 10.07 -13.81
N LYS A 191 27.12 8.76 -13.89
CA LYS A 191 26.39 7.76 -13.13
C LYS A 191 27.16 7.31 -11.90
N GLY A 192 26.46 7.18 -10.81
CA GLY A 192 26.91 6.49 -9.62
C GLY A 192 25.75 5.76 -8.95
N SER A 193 25.99 5.06 -7.87
CA SER A 193 24.94 4.33 -7.16
C SER A 193 24.70 4.88 -5.76
N VAL A 194 23.45 4.70 -5.32
CA VAL A 194 23.05 4.81 -3.93
C VAL A 194 22.35 3.51 -3.60
N ASP A 195 22.86 2.79 -2.62
CA ASP A 195 22.36 1.46 -2.29
C ASP A 195 21.88 1.42 -0.84
N LEU A 196 20.74 0.79 -0.62
CA LEU A 196 20.15 0.58 0.70
C LEU A 196 20.18 -0.92 1.02
N CYS A 197 20.64 -1.26 2.21
CA CYS A 197 20.61 -2.61 2.73
C CYS A 197 19.88 -2.66 4.06
N ILE A 198 18.87 -3.53 4.14
CA ILE A 198 18.09 -3.75 5.35
C ILE A 198 18.06 -5.25 5.65
N PRO A 199 18.43 -5.71 6.85
CA PRO A 199 18.25 -7.11 7.22
C PRO A 199 16.78 -7.53 7.09
N PHE A 200 16.52 -8.67 6.45
CA PHE A 200 15.14 -9.05 6.10
C PHE A 200 14.25 -9.27 7.34
N TRP A 201 14.84 -9.74 8.44
CA TRP A 201 14.13 -9.91 9.69
C TRP A 201 13.56 -8.60 10.27
N VAL A 202 14.19 -7.45 9.97
CA VAL A 202 13.67 -6.13 10.38
C VAL A 202 12.34 -5.82 9.70
N LEU A 203 12.15 -6.33 8.48
CA LEU A 203 10.93 -6.14 7.69
C LEU A 203 9.86 -7.20 7.94
N GLU A 204 10.16 -8.25 8.73
CA GLU A 204 9.22 -9.33 9.01
C GLU A 204 7.84 -8.85 9.52
N PRO A 205 7.76 -7.85 10.44
CA PRO A 205 6.46 -7.34 10.92
C PRO A 205 5.58 -6.74 9.84
N ILE A 206 6.17 -6.22 8.77
CA ILE A 206 5.44 -5.57 7.66
C ILE A 206 5.50 -6.38 6.36
N LYS A 207 5.98 -7.61 6.41
CA LYS A 207 6.16 -8.48 5.25
C LYS A 207 4.88 -8.64 4.43
N THR A 208 3.75 -8.86 5.07
CA THR A 208 2.46 -8.99 4.39
C THR A 208 2.10 -7.76 3.55
N LEU A 209 2.44 -6.56 4.04
CA LEU A 209 2.22 -5.31 3.32
C LEU A 209 3.13 -5.20 2.09
N LEU A 210 4.38 -5.67 2.19
CA LEU A 210 5.35 -5.59 1.08
C LEU A 210 5.00 -6.51 -0.09
N PHE A 211 4.42 -7.68 0.21
CA PHE A 211 4.02 -8.67 -0.79
C PHE A 211 2.58 -8.51 -1.28
N SER A 212 1.77 -7.64 -0.66
CA SER A 212 0.42 -7.35 -1.13
C SER A 212 0.48 -6.51 -2.40
N GLN A 213 -0.37 -6.83 -3.37
CA GLN A 213 -0.65 -5.90 -4.47
C GLN A 213 -1.59 -4.82 -3.92
N MET A 214 -1.05 -3.75 -3.38
CA MET A 214 -1.87 -2.60 -3.01
C MET A 214 -2.28 -1.87 -4.30
N GLN A 215 -3.48 -2.11 -4.77
CA GLN A 215 -4.15 -1.31 -5.82
C GLN A 215 -4.42 0.15 -5.38
N ALA A 216 -3.95 0.56 -4.21
CA ALA A 216 -4.39 1.77 -3.50
C ALA A 216 -3.41 2.95 -3.57
N PHE A 217 -2.43 2.96 -4.47
CA PHE A 217 -1.44 4.07 -4.48
C PHE A 217 -1.65 5.16 -5.54
N GLN A 218 -2.88 5.37 -5.95
CA GLN A 218 -3.30 6.65 -6.57
C GLN A 218 -3.74 7.68 -5.52
N VAL A 219 -3.19 7.63 -4.30
CA VAL A 219 -3.74 8.34 -3.13
C VAL A 219 -3.44 9.85 -3.11
N ASP A 220 -2.50 10.37 -3.87
CA ASP A 220 -2.20 11.81 -3.82
C ASP A 220 -3.05 12.67 -4.77
N GLU A 221 -3.66 12.06 -5.81
CA GLU A 221 -4.70 12.73 -6.61
C GLU A 221 -6.12 12.45 -6.10
N ASP A 222 -6.29 11.35 -5.34
CA ASP A 222 -7.60 10.87 -4.88
C ASP A 222 -8.07 11.46 -3.53
N SER A 223 -7.25 12.16 -2.78
CA SER A 223 -7.70 12.77 -1.53
C SER A 223 -8.76 13.85 -1.79
N ALA A 224 -8.53 14.70 -2.76
CA ALA A 224 -9.52 15.71 -3.18
C ALA A 224 -10.77 15.08 -3.79
N TRP A 225 -10.61 13.99 -4.58
CA TRP A 225 -11.74 13.24 -5.13
C TRP A 225 -12.54 12.53 -4.03
N THR A 226 -11.85 11.88 -3.07
CA THR A 226 -12.49 11.20 -1.94
C THR A 226 -13.25 12.18 -1.04
N ASP A 227 -12.69 13.37 -0.79
CA ASP A 227 -13.32 14.40 0.00
C ASP A 227 -14.50 15.02 -0.75
N ASN A 228 -14.38 15.25 -2.05
CA ASN A 228 -15.48 15.68 -2.91
C ASN A 228 -16.59 14.62 -2.98
N LEU A 229 -16.22 13.34 -3.17
CA LEU A 229 -17.20 12.24 -3.16
C LEU A 229 -17.92 12.13 -1.82
N ARG A 230 -17.21 12.28 -0.71
CA ARG A 230 -17.82 12.28 0.63
C ARG A 230 -18.78 13.45 0.81
N ALA A 231 -18.42 14.63 0.31
CA ALA A 231 -19.30 15.81 0.33
C ALA A 231 -20.55 15.59 -0.54
N GLU A 232 -20.40 15.06 -1.75
CA GLU A 232 -21.52 14.77 -2.66
C GLU A 232 -22.45 13.68 -2.11
N VAL A 233 -21.91 12.63 -1.49
CA VAL A 233 -22.71 11.59 -0.83
C VAL A 233 -23.52 12.15 0.33
N GLN A 234 -22.99 13.13 1.08
CA GLN A 234 -23.74 13.77 2.18
C GLN A 234 -24.89 14.65 1.69
N VAL A 235 -24.84 15.14 0.46
CA VAL A 235 -25.88 15.98 -0.16
C VAL A 235 -26.88 15.13 -0.97
N ALA A 236 -26.59 13.85 -1.18
CA ALA A 236 -27.46 12.95 -1.93
C ALA A 236 -28.83 12.82 -1.26
N ASN A 237 -29.89 12.99 -2.06
CA ASN A 237 -31.26 12.86 -1.61
C ASN A 237 -31.63 11.37 -1.48
N VAL A 238 -32.17 11.01 -0.34
CA VAL A 238 -32.71 9.67 -0.06
C VAL A 238 -34.19 9.73 0.22
N GLN A 239 -34.95 8.73 -0.17
CA GLN A 239 -36.39 8.64 0.09
C GLN A 239 -36.64 8.12 1.50
N LEU A 240 -37.40 8.88 2.30
CA LEU A 240 -37.85 8.48 3.61
C LEU A 240 -39.33 8.09 3.55
N VAL A 241 -39.65 6.86 3.93
CA VAL A 241 -41.01 6.33 3.99
C VAL A 241 -41.33 5.93 5.42
N ALA A 242 -42.27 6.67 6.05
CA ALA A 242 -42.77 6.34 7.38
C ALA A 242 -44.02 5.44 7.26
N VAL A 243 -43.88 4.19 7.69
CA VAL A 243 -45.00 3.22 7.69
C VAL A 243 -45.82 3.41 8.96
N LEU A 244 -46.96 4.04 8.84
CA LEU A 244 -47.85 4.34 9.97
C LEU A 244 -48.58 3.10 10.50
N ALA A 245 -49.09 2.25 9.60
CA ALA A 245 -49.78 1.04 9.95
C ALA A 245 -49.67 0.00 8.85
N ARG A 246 -49.78 -1.26 9.22
CA ARG A 246 -49.91 -2.40 8.29
C ARG A 246 -51.14 -3.21 8.72
N LYS A 247 -51.98 -3.60 7.76
CA LYS A 247 -53.08 -4.51 7.99
C LYS A 247 -52.91 -5.72 7.10
N GLU A 248 -52.99 -6.88 7.70
CA GLU A 248 -53.02 -8.14 6.97
C GLU A 248 -54.46 -8.53 6.74
N GLY A 249 -54.79 -9.04 5.58
CA GLY A 249 -56.10 -9.51 5.22
C GLY A 249 -56.03 -10.55 4.12
N THR A 250 -57.09 -11.32 3.95
CA THR A 250 -57.20 -12.32 2.90
C THR A 250 -57.60 -11.66 1.57
N LEU A 251 -57.25 -12.28 0.44
CA LEU A 251 -57.65 -11.81 -0.87
C LEU A 251 -59.17 -11.68 -1.00
N GLY A 252 -59.94 -12.59 -0.35
CA GLY A 252 -61.40 -12.53 -0.35
C GLY A 252 -61.94 -11.28 0.36
N GLU A 253 -61.34 -10.87 1.49
CA GLU A 253 -61.67 -9.62 2.17
C GLU A 253 -61.39 -8.42 1.30
N VAL A 254 -60.21 -8.36 0.66
CA VAL A 254 -59.83 -7.25 -0.26
C VAL A 254 -60.81 -7.14 -1.42
N LEU A 255 -61.23 -8.25 -2.02
CA LEU A 255 -62.20 -8.25 -3.12
C LEU A 255 -63.63 -7.89 -2.69
N SER A 256 -63.97 -7.97 -1.39
CA SER A 256 -65.26 -7.60 -0.86
C SER A 256 -65.40 -6.13 -0.49
N PHE A 257 -64.33 -5.33 -0.51
CA PHE A 257 -64.32 -3.90 -0.15
C PHE A 257 -65.13 -3.07 -1.16
N ASN A 258 -66.00 -2.20 -0.66
CA ASN A 258 -66.79 -1.25 -1.41
C ASN A 258 -66.36 0.19 -1.06
N VAL A 259 -66.64 1.11 -1.97
CA VAL A 259 -66.40 2.53 -1.70
C VAL A 259 -67.31 3.00 -0.56
N GLY A 260 -66.67 3.46 0.53
CA GLY A 260 -67.39 3.90 1.75
C GLY A 260 -67.13 2.97 2.97
N ASP A 261 -66.55 1.82 2.78
CA ASP A 261 -66.21 0.92 3.87
C ASP A 261 -65.11 1.50 4.81
N LEU A 262 -65.28 1.32 6.12
CA LEU A 262 -64.29 1.77 7.11
C LEU A 262 -63.35 0.62 7.45
N LEU A 263 -62.07 0.82 7.15
CA LEU A 263 -61.02 -0.12 7.44
C LEU A 263 -60.33 0.25 8.79
N PRO A 264 -60.53 -0.50 9.87
CA PRO A 264 -59.85 -0.22 11.13
C PRO A 264 -58.36 -0.57 10.97
N ILE A 265 -57.47 0.39 11.28
CA ILE A 265 -56.04 0.22 11.29
C ILE A 265 -55.49 0.55 12.67
N GLU A 266 -54.53 -0.26 13.14
CA GLU A 266 -53.82 0.00 14.39
C GLU A 266 -52.48 0.67 14.04
N MET A 267 -52.23 1.84 14.64
CA MET A 267 -50.97 2.54 14.44
C MET A 267 -49.86 1.87 15.26
N GLN A 268 -48.71 1.66 14.64
CA GLN A 268 -47.55 1.14 15.34
C GLN A 268 -46.86 2.25 16.15
N ASP A 269 -46.55 1.99 17.43
CA ASP A 269 -45.74 2.88 18.26
C ASP A 269 -44.68 2.01 18.99
N PRO A 270 -43.39 2.19 18.70
CA PRO A 270 -42.78 3.12 17.76
C PRO A 270 -42.96 2.73 16.27
N LEU A 271 -43.20 3.74 15.43
CA LEU A 271 -43.22 3.50 13.98
C LEU A 271 -41.84 3.34 13.39
N THR A 272 -41.74 2.59 12.29
CA THR A 272 -40.51 2.38 11.55
C THR A 272 -40.46 3.26 10.31
N VAL A 273 -39.37 4.02 10.15
CA VAL A 273 -39.10 4.78 8.95
C VAL A 273 -38.09 4.04 8.10
N LEU A 274 -38.44 3.81 6.87
CA LEU A 274 -37.59 3.20 5.86
C LEU A 274 -36.80 4.30 5.14
N VAL A 275 -35.50 4.09 5.03
CA VAL A 275 -34.61 4.91 4.22
C VAL A 275 -34.27 4.10 2.98
N ASP A 276 -34.78 4.52 1.84
CA ASP A 276 -34.61 3.79 0.57
C ASP A 276 -34.98 2.29 0.65
N GLY A 277 -36.07 2.00 1.38
CA GLY A 277 -36.59 0.64 1.59
C GLY A 277 -35.97 -0.15 2.75
N LEU A 278 -34.93 0.37 3.40
CA LEU A 278 -34.30 -0.26 4.57
C LEU A 278 -34.80 0.34 5.89
N PRO A 279 -35.18 -0.47 6.89
CA PRO A 279 -35.59 0.02 8.20
C PRO A 279 -34.36 0.59 8.94
N MET A 280 -34.35 1.92 9.13
CA MET A 280 -33.20 2.60 9.75
C MET A 280 -33.57 3.46 10.94
N ILE A 281 -34.80 3.93 11.04
CA ILE A 281 -35.19 4.86 12.09
C ILE A 281 -36.44 4.35 12.78
N LYS A 282 -36.43 4.34 14.13
CA LYS A 282 -37.61 4.16 14.95
C LYS A 282 -37.99 5.46 15.62
N GLY A 283 -39.29 5.77 15.66
CA GLY A 283 -39.73 7.03 16.23
C GLY A 283 -41.20 7.07 16.55
N ALA A 284 -41.62 8.13 17.22
CA ALA A 284 -43.02 8.40 17.51
C ALA A 284 -43.62 9.35 16.48
N TYR A 285 -44.83 9.09 16.02
CA TYR A 285 -45.55 9.97 15.13
C TYR A 285 -46.19 11.15 15.89
N GLY A 286 -46.41 12.25 15.20
CA GLY A 286 -47.05 13.42 15.77
C GLY A 286 -47.38 14.49 14.74
N VAL A 287 -47.85 15.61 15.20
CA VAL A 287 -48.13 16.79 14.36
C VAL A 287 -47.30 17.97 14.87
N ARG A 288 -46.59 18.64 13.98
CA ARG A 288 -45.82 19.84 14.30
C ARG A 288 -46.11 20.92 13.21
N ASN A 289 -46.55 22.07 13.68
CA ASN A 289 -46.92 23.20 12.82
C ASN A 289 -47.96 22.85 11.71
N GLY A 290 -48.98 22.02 12.07
CA GLY A 290 -50.01 21.57 11.17
C GLY A 290 -49.57 20.55 10.09
N ARG A 291 -48.34 19.98 10.23
CA ARG A 291 -47.83 18.92 9.37
C ARG A 291 -47.54 17.66 10.15
N TYR A 292 -47.78 16.51 9.53
CA TYR A 292 -47.36 15.24 10.09
C TYR A 292 -45.84 15.19 10.25
N ALA A 293 -45.38 14.69 11.38
CA ALA A 293 -43.98 14.64 11.74
C ALA A 293 -43.64 13.34 12.46
N VAL A 294 -42.42 12.91 12.35
CA VAL A 294 -41.87 11.78 13.12
C VAL A 294 -40.77 12.33 14.03
N LYS A 295 -40.94 12.07 15.33
CA LYS A 295 -39.87 12.33 16.30
C LYS A 295 -38.91 11.15 16.30
N VAL A 296 -37.70 11.35 15.83
CA VAL A 296 -36.65 10.33 15.80
C VAL A 296 -36.32 9.91 17.24
N GLY A 297 -36.47 8.62 17.54
CA GLY A 297 -36.12 8.04 18.84
C GLY A 297 -34.82 7.27 18.80
N GLU A 298 -34.72 6.31 17.90
CA GLU A 298 -33.54 5.45 17.74
C GLU A 298 -33.19 5.31 16.27
N ILE A 299 -31.88 5.30 15.99
CA ILE A 299 -31.35 5.08 14.63
C ILE A 299 -30.66 3.72 14.64
N GLU A 300 -31.23 2.76 13.90
CA GLU A 300 -30.64 1.45 13.69
C GLU A 300 -29.68 1.52 12.50
N HIS A 301 -28.42 1.14 12.71
CA HIS A 301 -27.43 1.02 11.64
C HIS A 301 -27.49 -0.42 11.07
N PRO A 302 -28.14 -0.66 9.93
CA PRO A 302 -28.30 -2.03 9.40
C PRO A 302 -27.01 -2.61 8.84
N ILE A 303 -25.94 -1.85 8.78
CA ILE A 303 -24.67 -2.27 8.21
C ILE A 303 -23.58 -2.21 9.28
N GLN A 304 -23.43 -3.31 10.02
CA GLN A 304 -22.10 -3.63 10.54
C GLN A 304 -21.29 -4.10 9.33
N PHE A 305 -20.39 -3.25 8.83
CA PHE A 305 -19.34 -3.70 7.93
C PHE A 305 -18.51 -4.74 8.70
N SER A 306 -18.86 -6.01 8.55
CA SER A 306 -17.96 -7.07 8.98
C SER A 306 -16.72 -6.93 8.12
N SER A 307 -15.58 -6.73 8.73
CA SER A 307 -14.25 -6.68 8.11
C SER A 307 -13.79 -8.05 7.56
N ARG A 308 -14.72 -8.92 7.20
CA ARG A 308 -14.42 -10.14 6.44
C ARG A 308 -14.66 -9.88 4.97
N PRO A 309 -13.62 -9.99 4.12
CA PRO A 309 -13.83 -9.99 2.69
C PRO A 309 -14.73 -11.19 2.32
N PRO A 310 -15.68 -11.04 1.40
CA PRO A 310 -16.51 -12.14 0.95
C PRO A 310 -15.62 -13.21 0.33
N GLU A 311 -15.72 -14.44 0.83
CA GLU A 311 -15.19 -15.61 0.16
C GLU A 311 -15.76 -15.64 -1.25
N ARG A 312 -14.89 -15.61 -2.25
CA ARG A 312 -15.26 -15.72 -3.65
C ARG A 312 -15.79 -17.12 -3.92
N GLY A 313 -17.07 -17.32 -3.73
CA GLY A 313 -17.83 -18.38 -4.41
C GLY A 313 -17.96 -18.00 -5.87
N LEU A 314 -17.42 -18.82 -6.73
CA LEU A 314 -17.58 -18.78 -8.18
C LEU A 314 -19.06 -18.95 -8.54
N ILE A 315 -19.78 -17.84 -8.72
CA ILE A 315 -21.06 -17.83 -9.43
C ILE A 315 -20.95 -16.71 -10.45
N GLY A 316 -20.76 -17.10 -11.70
CA GLY A 316 -20.77 -16.19 -12.84
C GLY A 316 -22.14 -15.50 -12.99
N PRO A 317 -22.20 -14.28 -13.53
CA PRO A 317 -23.46 -13.59 -13.75
C PRO A 317 -24.21 -14.27 -14.90
N GLN A 318 -25.34 -14.89 -14.58
CA GLN A 318 -26.35 -15.24 -15.59
C GLN A 318 -27.06 -13.93 -15.97
N PHE A 319 -26.65 -13.32 -17.06
CA PHE A 319 -27.44 -12.33 -17.77
C PHE A 319 -28.71 -13.00 -18.29
N ARG A 320 -29.85 -12.75 -17.65
CA ARG A 320 -31.16 -12.97 -18.27
C ARG A 320 -31.43 -11.77 -19.17
N GLU A 321 -31.33 -11.97 -20.46
CA GLU A 321 -31.82 -11.04 -21.47
C GLU A 321 -33.33 -10.85 -21.27
N ARG A 322 -33.77 -9.62 -21.09
CA ARG A 322 -35.18 -9.24 -21.22
C ARG A 322 -35.56 -9.33 -22.70
N PRO A 323 -36.67 -9.98 -23.05
CA PRO A 323 -37.16 -9.93 -24.43
C PRO A 323 -37.59 -8.49 -24.77
N ALA A 324 -37.20 -8.05 -25.97
CA ALA A 324 -37.54 -6.75 -26.54
C ALA A 324 -39.05 -6.61 -26.66
N ALA A 325 -39.56 -5.47 -26.20
CA ALA A 325 -40.96 -5.09 -26.39
C ALA A 325 -41.24 -4.88 -27.89
N ALA A 326 -42.26 -5.53 -28.38
CA ALA A 326 -42.77 -5.38 -29.74
C ALA A 326 -43.30 -3.94 -29.96
N PRO A 327 -43.16 -3.38 -31.19
CA PRO A 327 -43.63 -2.04 -31.48
C PRO A 327 -45.18 -2.01 -31.55
N ALA A 328 -45.77 -0.98 -30.93
CA ALA A 328 -47.20 -0.71 -30.94
C ALA A 328 -47.65 -0.38 -32.35
N ALA A 329 -48.73 -1.01 -32.80
CA ALA A 329 -49.40 -0.73 -34.05
C ALA A 329 -50.13 0.64 -34.03
N PRO A 330 -50.22 1.31 -35.20
CA PRO A 330 -50.90 2.61 -35.26
C PRO A 330 -52.41 2.48 -35.15
N LEU A 331 -53.01 3.34 -34.32
CA LEU A 331 -54.46 3.50 -34.20
C LEU A 331 -55.07 4.07 -35.52
N SER A 332 -55.96 3.31 -36.10
CA SER A 332 -56.80 3.71 -37.23
C SER A 332 -57.81 4.76 -36.78
N GLN A 333 -57.79 5.92 -37.47
CA GLN A 333 -58.93 6.86 -37.48
C GLN A 333 -60.14 6.22 -38.08
N ARG A 334 -61.21 6.05 -37.27
CA ARG A 334 -62.61 6.15 -37.72
C ARG A 334 -63.52 6.06 -36.50
N ASP A 335 -64.47 7.06 -36.57
CA ASP A 335 -65.79 7.12 -35.93
C ASP A 335 -65.90 7.91 -34.62
N ILE A 336 -66.14 9.19 -34.85
CA ILE A 336 -67.01 10.02 -34.03
C ILE A 336 -68.40 10.11 -34.75
N PRO A 337 -69.49 9.96 -34.00
CA PRO A 337 -70.41 11.06 -33.90
C PRO A 337 -70.48 11.67 -32.49
#